data_7237a5dea396e53a26d2742ac53e3d7a
#
_entry.id   7237a5dea396e53a26d2742ac53e3d7a
#
_cell.length_a   1.000
_cell.length_b   1.000
_cell.length_c   1.000
_cell.angle_alpha   90.00
_cell.angle_beta   90.00
_cell.angle_gamma   90.00
#
_symmetry.space_group_name_H-M   'P 1'
#
loop_
_entity.id
_entity.type
_entity.pdbx_description
1 polymer ?
#
loop_
_entity_poly.entity_id
_entity_poly.type
_entity_poly.pdbx_seq_one_letter_code
_entity_poly.pdbx_strand_id
1 'polypeptide(L)'
;MVRQPVRGFRSGLDAVMLAAAVPAASGDEVLELGSGAGAASLCLAARVADSSVTGIEIDPALMEIANANACTNNVGVRVRFVVGDALVPPEALRRGFAHVFSNPPFHDVEGETSPDAGRELALRDDGHLADWFAAGLKRVASGGTFTTIVRADRLADALTALPERGVAILPLWPRAGEPAKRVVLQATKGSRAPLALLPGLVLHKADGRYTREADAILREGCSLALAKPRL
;
A
#
# COMPACT_ATOMS: atom_id res chain seq x y z
N MET A 1 16.15 8.91 2.56
CA MET A 1 16.57 7.79 3.46
C MET A 1 15.43 7.50 4.43
N VAL A 2 15.11 6.22 4.72
CA VAL A 2 14.02 5.87 5.65
C VAL A 2 14.62 5.09 6.83
N ARG A 3 14.47 5.62 8.03
CA ARG A 3 14.79 4.91 9.28
C ARG A 3 13.66 3.94 9.59
N GLN A 4 14.00 2.76 10.08
CA GLN A 4 13.04 1.73 10.46
C GLN A 4 13.49 1.11 11.79
N PRO A 5 12.56 0.52 12.57
CA PRO A 5 12.92 -0.13 13.82
C PRO A 5 13.91 -1.27 13.57
N VAL A 6 14.79 -1.53 14.54
CA VAL A 6 15.76 -2.63 14.46
C VAL A 6 15.05 -3.99 14.57
N ARG A 7 13.94 -4.04 15.31
CA ARG A 7 13.10 -5.23 15.51
C ARG A 7 11.67 -4.95 15.04
N GLY A 8 10.91 -5.99 14.71
CA GLY A 8 9.54 -5.89 14.22
C GLY A 8 9.45 -5.81 12.69
N PHE A 9 8.28 -5.37 12.20
CA PHE A 9 8.01 -5.25 10.75
C PHE A 9 8.92 -4.19 10.12
N ARG A 10 9.49 -4.52 8.98
CA ARG A 10 10.30 -3.60 8.16
C ARG A 10 9.73 -3.56 6.75
N SER A 11 9.43 -2.37 6.30
CA SER A 11 9.00 -2.13 4.93
C SER A 11 10.12 -2.46 3.94
N GLY A 12 9.76 -3.13 2.86
CA GLY A 12 10.67 -3.51 1.79
C GLY A 12 10.07 -3.19 0.42
N LEU A 13 10.24 -4.10 -0.52
CA LEU A 13 9.76 -4.00 -1.89
C LEU A 13 8.26 -3.68 -1.96
N ASP A 14 7.44 -4.30 -1.11
CA ASP A 14 5.99 -4.13 -1.10
C ASP A 14 5.58 -2.66 -0.93
N ALA A 15 6.26 -1.91 -0.05
CA ALA A 15 5.96 -0.49 0.17
C ALA A 15 6.24 0.37 -1.08
N VAL A 16 7.33 0.07 -1.81
CA VAL A 16 7.68 0.81 -3.03
C VAL A 16 6.71 0.48 -4.16
N MET A 17 6.39 -0.81 -4.36
CA MET A 17 5.45 -1.25 -5.39
C MET A 17 4.03 -0.71 -5.13
N LEU A 18 3.59 -0.72 -3.88
CA LEU A 18 2.32 -0.12 -3.47
C LEU A 18 2.29 1.37 -3.78
N ALA A 19 3.29 2.12 -3.34
CA ALA A 19 3.39 3.56 -3.61
C ALA A 19 3.41 3.88 -5.11
N ALA A 20 4.11 3.06 -5.91
CA ALA A 20 4.16 3.21 -7.36
C ALA A 20 2.80 2.96 -8.04
N ALA A 21 1.97 2.12 -7.44
CA ALA A 21 0.65 1.74 -7.95
C ALA A 21 -0.46 2.77 -7.64
N VAL A 22 -0.26 3.65 -6.65
CA VAL A 22 -1.24 4.72 -6.35
C VAL A 22 -1.23 5.74 -7.49
N PRO A 23 -2.37 5.99 -8.18
CA PRO A 23 -2.41 6.86 -9.36
C PRO A 23 -2.55 8.35 -8.99
N ALA A 24 -1.89 8.77 -7.91
CA ALA A 24 -1.94 10.14 -7.43
C ALA A 24 -1.26 11.10 -8.40
N ALA A 25 -1.84 12.28 -8.53
CA ALA A 25 -1.35 13.43 -9.27
C ALA A 25 -0.99 14.60 -8.33
N SER A 26 -0.38 15.64 -8.89
CA SER A 26 -0.11 16.89 -8.16
C SER A 26 -1.41 17.49 -7.61
N GLY A 27 -1.39 17.90 -6.35
CA GLY A 27 -2.55 18.46 -5.64
C GLY A 27 -3.47 17.44 -4.99
N ASP A 28 -3.28 16.13 -5.22
CA ASP A 28 -4.13 15.11 -4.60
C ASP A 28 -3.87 14.97 -3.10
N GLU A 29 -4.97 14.77 -2.36
CA GLU A 29 -4.95 14.37 -0.96
C GLU A 29 -5.06 12.84 -0.85
N VAL A 30 -4.07 12.24 -0.22
CA VAL A 30 -3.93 10.78 -0.14
C VAL A 30 -3.89 10.33 1.33
N LEU A 31 -4.52 9.18 1.61
CA LEU A 31 -4.54 8.56 2.93
C LEU A 31 -3.86 7.19 2.89
N GLU A 32 -2.89 6.94 3.78
CA GLU A 32 -2.34 5.62 4.05
C GLU A 32 -2.92 5.05 5.34
N LEU A 33 -3.45 3.82 5.27
CA LEU A 33 -3.91 3.08 6.44
C LEU A 33 -2.80 2.10 6.89
N GLY A 34 -2.37 2.21 8.15
CA GLY A 34 -1.28 1.41 8.71
C GLY A 34 0.08 1.79 8.11
N SER A 35 0.51 3.02 8.35
CA SER A 35 1.68 3.57 7.66
C SER A 35 3.04 3.04 8.16
N GLY A 36 3.07 2.37 9.32
CA GLY A 36 4.32 1.94 9.91
C GLY A 36 5.32 3.09 10.06
N ALA A 37 6.57 2.89 9.64
CA ALA A 37 7.60 3.92 9.62
C ALA A 37 7.49 4.90 8.42
N GLY A 38 6.37 4.90 7.68
CA GLY A 38 6.06 5.86 6.62
C GLY A 38 6.68 5.58 5.26
N ALA A 39 7.21 4.37 5.03
CA ALA A 39 8.00 4.08 3.82
C ALA A 39 7.20 4.29 2.52
N ALA A 40 5.96 3.78 2.43
CA ALA A 40 5.17 3.90 1.21
C ALA A 40 4.69 5.33 0.98
N SER A 41 4.23 6.06 2.01
CA SER A 41 3.91 7.48 1.94
C SER A 41 5.08 8.32 1.43
N LEU A 42 6.29 8.06 1.92
CA LEU A 42 7.49 8.78 1.49
C LEU A 42 7.88 8.47 0.05
N CYS A 43 7.76 7.21 -0.38
CA CYS A 43 7.96 6.84 -1.78
C CYS A 43 6.95 7.50 -2.70
N LEU A 44 5.67 7.57 -2.30
CA LEU A 44 4.63 8.27 -3.05
C LEU A 44 4.94 9.77 -3.16
N ALA A 45 5.28 10.40 -2.04
CA ALA A 45 5.61 11.82 -2.00
C ALA A 45 6.88 12.17 -2.79
N ALA A 46 7.86 11.28 -2.87
CA ALA A 46 9.04 11.46 -3.71
C ALA A 46 8.70 11.39 -5.21
N ARG A 47 7.73 10.54 -5.58
CA ARG A 47 7.29 10.37 -6.97
C ARG A 47 6.35 11.47 -7.43
N VAL A 48 5.45 11.94 -6.56
CA VAL A 48 4.41 12.92 -6.93
C VAL A 48 4.64 14.21 -6.16
N ALA A 49 5.19 15.21 -6.85
CA ALA A 49 5.34 16.54 -6.29
C ALA A 49 3.95 17.12 -5.94
N ASP A 50 3.91 17.97 -4.91
CA ASP A 50 2.71 18.71 -4.47
C ASP A 50 1.50 17.86 -4.05
N SER A 51 1.62 16.52 -4.01
CA SER A 51 0.63 15.68 -3.35
C SER A 51 0.77 15.80 -1.83
N SER A 52 -0.34 15.74 -1.09
CA SER A 52 -0.34 15.66 0.36
C SER A 52 -0.72 14.26 0.83
N VAL A 53 0.06 13.71 1.74
CA VAL A 53 -0.17 12.36 2.27
C VAL A 53 -0.37 12.43 3.79
N THR A 54 -1.43 11.79 4.27
CA THR A 54 -1.63 11.55 5.69
C THR A 54 -1.57 10.04 5.95
N GLY A 55 -0.67 9.60 6.83
CA GLY A 55 -0.63 8.22 7.29
C GLY A 55 -1.26 8.06 8.66
N ILE A 56 -2.00 6.97 8.87
CA ILE A 56 -2.51 6.57 10.19
C ILE A 56 -1.69 5.37 10.66
N GLU A 57 -1.23 5.45 11.90
CA GLU A 57 -0.47 4.37 12.55
C GLU A 57 -0.97 4.18 13.98
N ILE A 58 -1.18 2.93 14.38
CA ILE A 58 -1.67 2.62 15.72
C ILE A 58 -0.56 2.69 16.78
N ASP A 59 0.68 2.40 16.38
CA ASP A 59 1.85 2.47 17.26
C ASP A 59 2.43 3.90 17.27
N PRO A 60 2.37 4.62 18.43
CA PRO A 60 2.92 5.96 18.55
C PRO A 60 4.42 6.03 18.23
N ALA A 61 5.19 4.99 18.57
CA ALA A 61 6.64 4.98 18.32
C ALA A 61 6.96 4.88 16.82
N LEU A 62 6.19 4.07 16.07
CA LEU A 62 6.31 4.02 14.61
C LEU A 62 5.88 5.33 13.95
N MET A 63 4.81 5.96 14.45
CA MET A 63 4.35 7.26 13.98
C MET A 63 5.41 8.35 14.17
N GLU A 64 6.09 8.38 15.33
CA GLU A 64 7.20 9.32 15.58
C GLU A 64 8.35 9.11 14.60
N ILE A 65 8.74 7.85 14.35
CA ILE A 65 9.76 7.50 13.35
C ILE A 65 9.32 7.97 11.96
N ALA A 66 8.06 7.78 11.58
CA ALA A 66 7.52 8.19 10.29
C ALA A 66 7.58 9.70 10.11
N ASN A 67 7.20 10.49 11.12
CA ASN A 67 7.29 11.95 11.08
C ASN A 67 8.76 12.43 11.03
N ALA A 68 9.66 11.81 11.79
CA ALA A 68 11.09 12.09 11.71
C ALA A 68 11.65 11.78 10.31
N ASN A 69 11.20 10.70 9.69
CA ASN A 69 11.53 10.36 8.30
C ASN A 69 11.02 11.41 7.31
N ALA A 70 9.78 11.90 7.48
CA ALA A 70 9.23 12.96 6.62
C ALA A 70 10.06 14.25 6.72
N CYS A 71 10.44 14.66 7.94
CA CYS A 71 11.32 15.81 8.16
C CYS A 71 12.70 15.61 7.50
N THR A 72 13.33 14.44 7.71
CA THR A 72 14.66 14.14 7.17
C THR A 72 14.69 14.16 5.64
N ASN A 73 13.57 13.81 4.99
CA ASN A 73 13.42 13.82 3.53
C ASN A 73 12.84 15.14 2.98
N ASN A 74 12.72 16.18 3.79
CA ASN A 74 12.21 17.52 3.42
C ASN A 74 10.78 17.49 2.85
N VAL A 75 9.94 16.57 3.30
CA VAL A 75 8.54 16.46 2.87
C VAL A 75 7.55 16.65 4.02
N GLY A 76 8.00 16.95 5.22
CA GLY A 76 7.17 17.07 6.43
C GLY A 76 6.06 18.13 6.36
N VAL A 77 6.14 19.08 5.42
CA VAL A 77 5.08 20.08 5.18
C VAL A 77 3.84 19.42 4.53
N ARG A 78 4.03 18.39 3.71
CA ARG A 78 2.96 17.73 2.92
C ARG A 78 2.77 16.25 3.24
N VAL A 79 3.63 15.67 4.06
CA VAL A 79 3.51 14.29 4.54
C VAL A 79 3.51 14.31 6.05
N ARG A 80 2.45 13.83 6.65
CA ARG A 80 2.27 13.77 8.11
C ARG A 80 1.71 12.43 8.54
N PHE A 81 2.06 12.02 9.75
CA PHE A 81 1.56 10.79 10.34
C PHE A 81 0.87 11.10 11.67
N VAL A 82 -0.24 10.42 11.91
CA VAL A 82 -1.05 10.59 13.12
C VAL A 82 -1.28 9.24 13.79
N VAL A 83 -1.34 9.25 15.13
CA VAL A 83 -1.72 8.06 15.88
C VAL A 83 -3.21 7.82 15.73
N GLY A 84 -3.58 6.58 15.45
CA GLY A 84 -4.98 6.17 15.37
C GLY A 84 -5.16 4.76 14.84
N ASP A 85 -6.34 4.23 15.08
CA ASP A 85 -6.76 2.97 14.48
C ASP A 85 -7.21 3.21 13.04
N ALA A 86 -6.60 2.52 12.08
CA ALA A 86 -6.94 2.60 10.67
C ALA A 86 -8.38 2.16 10.37
N LEU A 87 -8.94 1.25 11.16
CA LEU A 87 -10.32 0.77 11.03
C LEU A 87 -11.33 1.78 11.58
N VAL A 88 -10.94 2.54 12.61
CA VAL A 88 -11.75 3.59 13.25
C VAL A 88 -10.95 4.91 13.26
N PRO A 89 -10.68 5.52 12.10
CA PRO A 89 -9.80 6.67 12.01
C PRO A 89 -10.32 7.86 12.82
N PRO A 90 -9.40 8.75 13.27
CA PRO A 90 -9.76 10.00 13.93
C PRO A 90 -10.79 10.81 13.12
N GLU A 91 -11.65 11.56 13.80
CA GLU A 91 -12.78 12.28 13.19
C GLU A 91 -12.33 13.17 12.01
N ALA A 92 -11.23 13.89 12.15
CA ALA A 92 -10.67 14.76 11.11
C ALA A 92 -10.32 14.01 9.81
N LEU A 93 -10.15 12.69 9.86
CA LEU A 93 -9.86 11.83 8.70
C LEU A 93 -11.07 11.03 8.22
N ARG A 94 -12.25 11.23 8.82
CA ARG A 94 -13.52 10.59 8.40
C ARG A 94 -14.15 11.30 7.20
N ARG A 95 -13.34 11.67 6.22
CA ARG A 95 -13.73 12.34 4.98
C ARG A 95 -13.26 11.54 3.76
N GLY A 96 -13.62 12.01 2.54
CA GLY A 96 -13.14 11.42 1.29
C GLY A 96 -11.75 11.92 0.92
N PHE A 97 -10.92 11.02 0.39
CA PHE A 97 -9.61 11.29 -0.18
C PHE A 97 -9.58 10.88 -1.65
N ALA A 98 -8.78 11.56 -2.47
CA ALA A 98 -8.62 11.19 -3.88
C ALA A 98 -8.14 9.73 -4.01
N HIS A 99 -7.17 9.36 -3.17
CA HIS A 99 -6.65 8.01 -3.12
C HIS A 99 -6.47 7.55 -1.67
N VAL A 100 -6.79 6.29 -1.43
CA VAL A 100 -6.50 5.60 -0.17
C VAL A 100 -5.67 4.37 -0.50
N PHE A 101 -4.67 4.08 0.30
CA PHE A 101 -3.87 2.88 0.09
C PHE A 101 -3.48 2.21 1.42
N SER A 102 -3.19 0.92 1.37
CA SER A 102 -2.72 0.18 2.53
C SER A 102 -1.88 -1.03 2.16
N ASN A 103 -0.95 -1.36 3.04
CA ASN A 103 -0.30 -2.66 3.11
C ASN A 103 -0.75 -3.33 4.41
N PRO A 104 -1.92 -4.02 4.41
CA PRO A 104 -2.46 -4.60 5.63
C PRO A 104 -1.47 -5.57 6.27
N PRO A 105 -1.50 -5.78 7.59
CA PRO A 105 -0.70 -6.80 8.23
C PRO A 105 -1.07 -8.18 7.69
N PHE A 106 -0.08 -9.02 7.41
CA PHE A 106 -0.27 -10.40 6.96
C PHE A 106 0.23 -11.36 8.02
N HIS A 107 -0.60 -12.31 8.44
CA HIS A 107 -0.20 -13.43 9.28
C HIS A 107 -0.08 -14.71 8.47
N ASP A 108 0.98 -15.45 8.72
CA ASP A 108 1.01 -16.88 8.51
C ASP A 108 0.34 -17.55 9.73
N VAL A 109 -0.73 -18.25 9.51
CA VAL A 109 -1.39 -19.09 10.53
C VAL A 109 -0.46 -20.22 11.01
N GLU A 110 0.68 -20.45 10.34
CA GLU A 110 1.60 -21.57 10.58
C GLU A 110 3.05 -21.17 10.93
N GLY A 111 3.35 -19.92 11.28
CA GLY A 111 4.74 -19.51 11.49
C GLY A 111 4.98 -18.73 12.76
N GLU A 112 5.64 -19.36 13.74
CA GLU A 112 6.35 -18.80 14.89
C GLU A 112 5.69 -17.61 15.62
N THR A 113 5.07 -17.91 16.75
CA THR A 113 4.76 -16.91 17.78
C THR A 113 6.00 -16.10 18.09
N SER A 114 6.05 -14.85 17.61
CA SER A 114 7.14 -13.94 17.94
C SER A 114 6.98 -13.48 19.39
N PRO A 115 8.03 -13.51 20.21
CA PRO A 115 7.96 -13.07 21.60
C PRO A 115 7.82 -11.55 21.79
N ASP A 116 7.54 -10.80 20.74
CA ASP A 116 7.49 -9.33 20.78
C ASP A 116 6.04 -8.83 20.65
N ALA A 117 5.48 -8.29 21.73
CA ALA A 117 4.08 -7.82 21.80
C ALA A 117 3.74 -6.74 20.74
N GLY A 118 4.71 -5.95 20.31
CA GLY A 118 4.55 -4.98 19.22
C GLY A 118 4.36 -5.64 17.84
N ARG A 119 4.93 -6.82 17.65
CA ARG A 119 4.74 -7.65 16.45
C ARG A 119 3.39 -8.37 16.49
N GLU A 120 2.92 -8.79 17.66
CA GLU A 120 1.58 -9.40 17.81
C GLU A 120 0.45 -8.42 17.46
N LEU A 121 0.58 -7.14 17.82
CA LEU A 121 -0.44 -6.13 17.49
C LEU A 121 -0.50 -5.86 15.98
N ALA A 122 0.66 -5.81 15.33
CA ALA A 122 0.77 -5.65 13.87
C ALA A 122 0.39 -6.92 13.11
N LEU A 123 0.39 -8.04 13.81
CA LEU A 123 0.32 -9.37 13.23
C LEU A 123 -1.03 -10.09 13.44
N ARG A 124 -2.00 -9.55 14.16
CA ARG A 124 -3.34 -10.16 14.33
C ARG A 124 -4.22 -9.93 13.11
N ASP A 125 -4.02 -10.73 12.05
CA ASP A 125 -4.96 -10.84 10.93
C ASP A 125 -5.87 -12.06 11.12
N ASP A 126 -6.64 -12.09 12.18
CA ASP A 126 -7.68 -13.11 12.42
C ASP A 126 -8.97 -12.78 11.66
N GLY A 127 -8.89 -12.57 10.33
CA GLY A 127 -10.06 -12.29 9.50
C GLY A 127 -10.32 -10.82 9.17
N HIS A 128 -9.45 -9.90 9.56
CA HIS A 128 -9.65 -8.45 9.42
C HIS A 128 -9.33 -7.85 8.04
N LEU A 129 -8.93 -8.65 7.03
CA LEU A 129 -8.66 -8.12 5.69
C LEU A 129 -9.88 -7.39 5.10
N ALA A 130 -11.09 -7.95 5.33
CA ALA A 130 -12.35 -7.33 4.92
C ALA A 130 -12.59 -5.99 5.61
N ASP A 131 -12.25 -5.86 6.90
CA ASP A 131 -12.39 -4.62 7.66
C ASP A 131 -11.42 -3.54 7.16
N TRP A 132 -10.17 -3.91 6.85
CA TRP A 132 -9.19 -3.02 6.21
C TRP A 132 -9.70 -2.49 4.89
N PHE A 133 -10.28 -3.34 4.05
CA PHE A 133 -10.79 -2.95 2.74
C PHE A 133 -12.05 -2.09 2.89
N ALA A 134 -12.96 -2.44 3.79
CA ALA A 134 -14.13 -1.63 4.10
C ALA A 134 -13.73 -0.24 4.61
N ALA A 135 -12.76 -0.15 5.52
CA ALA A 135 -12.23 1.11 6.03
C ALA A 135 -11.61 1.94 4.89
N GLY A 136 -10.80 1.33 4.02
CA GLY A 136 -10.19 1.99 2.88
C GLY A 136 -11.23 2.53 1.90
N LEU A 137 -12.12 1.68 1.40
CA LEU A 137 -13.17 2.04 0.45
C LEU A 137 -14.12 3.13 0.99
N LYS A 138 -14.39 3.12 2.30
CA LYS A 138 -15.20 4.14 2.97
C LYS A 138 -14.54 5.52 2.90
N ARG A 139 -13.21 5.61 2.91
CA ARG A 139 -12.44 6.86 2.87
C ARG A 139 -12.13 7.36 1.45
N VAL A 140 -12.36 6.57 0.42
CA VAL A 140 -12.18 7.01 -0.97
C VAL A 140 -13.30 7.97 -1.37
N ALA A 141 -12.97 9.10 -1.99
CA ALA A 141 -13.92 10.00 -2.64
C ALA A 141 -14.54 9.35 -3.89
N SER A 142 -15.66 9.86 -4.38
CA SER A 142 -16.26 9.39 -5.64
C SER A 142 -15.27 9.55 -6.80
N GLY A 143 -15.09 8.48 -7.59
CA GLY A 143 -14.11 8.44 -8.69
C GLY A 143 -12.67 8.21 -8.25
N GLY A 144 -12.37 8.26 -6.95
CA GLY A 144 -11.05 7.98 -6.39
C GLY A 144 -10.75 6.48 -6.33
N THR A 145 -9.54 6.12 -5.83
CA THR A 145 -9.10 4.72 -5.78
C THR A 145 -8.71 4.26 -4.38
N PHE A 146 -8.98 2.99 -4.11
CA PHE A 146 -8.36 2.23 -3.02
C PHE A 146 -7.33 1.28 -3.61
N THR A 147 -6.07 1.40 -3.19
CA THR A 147 -4.96 0.56 -3.68
C THR A 147 -4.36 -0.22 -2.52
N THR A 148 -4.17 -1.52 -2.70
CA THR A 148 -3.57 -2.38 -1.68
C THR A 148 -2.64 -3.41 -2.31
N ILE A 149 -1.67 -3.90 -1.54
CA ILE A 149 -0.82 -5.02 -1.91
C ILE A 149 -1.10 -6.17 -0.95
N VAL A 150 -1.27 -7.37 -1.45
CA VAL A 150 -1.56 -8.56 -0.67
C VAL A 150 -0.70 -9.74 -1.12
N ARG A 151 -0.55 -10.75 -0.28
CA ARG A 151 0.00 -12.05 -0.69
C ARG A 151 -0.92 -12.69 -1.72
N ALA A 152 -0.35 -13.38 -2.70
CA ALA A 152 -1.14 -14.01 -3.77
C ALA A 152 -2.08 -15.11 -3.25
N ASP A 153 -1.72 -15.81 -2.18
CA ASP A 153 -2.53 -16.84 -1.53
C ASP A 153 -3.77 -16.25 -0.80
N ARG A 154 -3.78 -14.93 -0.50
CA ARG A 154 -4.93 -14.23 0.09
C ARG A 154 -5.81 -13.53 -0.96
N LEU A 155 -5.55 -13.75 -2.26
CA LEU A 155 -6.30 -13.09 -3.32
C LEU A 155 -7.80 -13.41 -3.29
N ALA A 156 -8.18 -14.65 -3.00
CA ALA A 156 -9.58 -15.04 -2.92
C ALA A 156 -10.33 -14.25 -1.83
N ASP A 157 -9.74 -14.16 -0.62
CA ASP A 157 -10.30 -13.41 0.50
C ASP A 157 -10.39 -11.91 0.17
N ALA A 158 -9.34 -11.37 -0.45
CA ALA A 158 -9.29 -9.98 -0.89
C ALA A 158 -10.39 -9.63 -1.89
N LEU A 159 -10.67 -10.52 -2.85
CA LEU A 159 -11.71 -10.30 -3.86
C LEU A 159 -13.13 -10.34 -3.28
N THR A 160 -13.38 -11.12 -2.23
CA THR A 160 -14.70 -11.12 -1.56
C THR A 160 -14.99 -9.80 -0.84
N ALA A 161 -13.96 -9.06 -0.44
CA ALA A 161 -14.05 -7.78 0.26
C ALA A 161 -14.03 -6.56 -0.68
N LEU A 162 -13.81 -6.75 -1.97
CA LEU A 162 -13.78 -5.69 -2.98
C LEU A 162 -15.09 -5.64 -3.77
N PRO A 163 -15.42 -4.49 -4.42
CA PRO A 163 -16.56 -4.40 -5.32
C PRO A 163 -16.39 -5.37 -6.51
N GLU A 164 -17.51 -5.89 -7.04
CA GLU A 164 -17.48 -6.76 -8.23
C GLU A 164 -16.98 -6.04 -9.50
N ARG A 165 -17.02 -4.72 -9.52
CA ARG A 165 -16.67 -3.88 -10.67
C ARG A 165 -15.66 -2.80 -10.29
N GLY A 166 -14.94 -2.33 -11.30
CA GLY A 166 -13.95 -1.26 -11.12
C GLY A 166 -12.67 -1.72 -10.42
N VAL A 167 -12.38 -3.02 -10.42
CA VAL A 167 -11.20 -3.61 -9.79
C VAL A 167 -10.18 -4.01 -10.86
N ALA A 168 -8.94 -3.58 -10.66
CA ALA A 168 -7.78 -4.04 -11.42
C ALA A 168 -6.89 -4.91 -10.51
N ILE A 169 -6.40 -6.01 -11.05
CA ILE A 169 -5.54 -7.00 -10.39
C ILE A 169 -4.22 -7.03 -11.15
N LEU A 170 -3.11 -6.74 -10.48
CA LEU A 170 -1.78 -6.77 -11.06
C LEU A 170 -0.87 -7.73 -10.28
N PRO A 171 -0.60 -8.93 -10.81
CA PRO A 171 0.32 -9.87 -10.18
C PRO A 171 1.77 -9.37 -10.22
N LEU A 172 2.53 -9.62 -9.14
CA LEU A 172 3.97 -9.41 -9.09
C LEU A 172 4.65 -10.79 -9.11
N TRP A 173 5.29 -11.10 -10.23
CA TRP A 173 5.95 -12.37 -10.47
C TRP A 173 7.39 -12.31 -9.99
N PRO A 174 7.87 -13.19 -9.12
CA PRO A 174 9.29 -13.24 -8.75
C PRO A 174 10.18 -13.38 -9.97
N ARG A 175 9.87 -14.34 -10.85
CA ARG A 175 10.49 -14.57 -12.16
C ARG A 175 9.45 -15.01 -13.18
N ALA A 176 9.79 -14.91 -14.46
CA ALA A 176 8.95 -15.44 -15.53
C ALA A 176 8.73 -16.95 -15.36
N GLY A 177 7.47 -17.39 -15.43
CA GLY A 177 7.07 -18.80 -15.25
C GLY A 177 6.92 -19.25 -13.80
N GLU A 178 7.28 -18.44 -12.79
CA GLU A 178 7.03 -18.73 -11.39
C GLU A 178 5.64 -18.19 -10.94
N PRO A 179 4.99 -18.81 -9.95
CA PRO A 179 3.76 -18.26 -9.38
C PRO A 179 3.97 -16.86 -8.77
N ALA A 180 2.99 -15.97 -8.90
CA ALA A 180 3.03 -14.68 -8.24
C ALA A 180 3.05 -14.85 -6.72
N LYS A 181 3.85 -14.04 -6.03
CA LYS A 181 3.91 -14.02 -4.55
C LYS A 181 3.14 -12.85 -3.95
N ARG A 182 2.96 -11.79 -4.73
CA ARG A 182 2.20 -10.61 -4.34
C ARG A 182 1.25 -10.22 -5.45
N VAL A 183 0.18 -9.55 -5.07
CA VAL A 183 -0.79 -8.97 -6.00
C VAL A 183 -1.10 -7.56 -5.55
N VAL A 184 -1.00 -6.61 -6.47
CA VAL A 184 -1.53 -5.26 -6.25
C VAL A 184 -2.97 -5.24 -6.73
N LEU A 185 -3.87 -4.77 -5.88
CA LEU A 185 -5.30 -4.61 -6.16
C LEU A 185 -5.63 -3.12 -6.12
N GLN A 186 -6.42 -2.65 -7.08
CA GLN A 186 -6.90 -1.29 -7.12
C GLN A 186 -8.38 -1.26 -7.46
N ALA A 187 -9.20 -0.71 -6.56
CA ALA A 187 -10.62 -0.51 -6.75
C ALA A 187 -10.92 0.97 -6.99
N THR A 188 -11.64 1.31 -8.05
CA THR A 188 -12.10 2.67 -8.36
C THR A 188 -13.54 2.83 -7.90
N LYS A 189 -13.79 3.75 -6.97
CA LYS A 189 -15.10 3.96 -6.36
C LYS A 189 -16.11 4.49 -7.36
N GLY A 190 -17.23 3.77 -7.49
CA GLY A 190 -18.30 4.11 -8.43
C GLY A 190 -18.05 3.68 -9.88
N SER A 191 -16.94 3.05 -10.18
CA SER A 191 -16.66 2.52 -11.53
C SER A 191 -17.58 1.35 -11.87
N ARG A 192 -18.06 1.31 -13.13
CA ARG A 192 -18.83 0.22 -13.71
C ARG A 192 -18.00 -0.69 -14.63
N ALA A 193 -16.70 -0.40 -14.76
CA ALA A 193 -15.80 -1.22 -15.57
C ALA A 193 -15.76 -2.67 -15.05
N PRO A 194 -15.67 -3.67 -15.93
CA PRO A 194 -15.48 -5.04 -15.49
C PRO A 194 -14.16 -5.19 -14.74
N LEU A 195 -14.06 -6.23 -13.90
CA LEU A 195 -12.80 -6.62 -13.28
C LEU A 195 -11.74 -6.87 -14.36
N ALA A 196 -10.53 -6.39 -14.14
CA ALA A 196 -9.40 -6.54 -15.05
C ALA A 196 -8.25 -7.28 -14.38
N LEU A 197 -7.90 -8.45 -14.91
CA LEU A 197 -6.65 -9.13 -14.59
C LEU A 197 -5.58 -8.65 -15.58
N LEU A 198 -4.56 -7.96 -15.06
CA LEU A 198 -3.48 -7.40 -15.87
C LEU A 198 -2.34 -8.42 -16.06
N PRO A 199 -1.47 -8.24 -17.07
CA PRO A 199 -0.33 -9.14 -17.31
C PRO A 199 0.60 -9.29 -16.10
N GLY A 200 0.66 -8.26 -15.23
CA GLY A 200 1.54 -8.24 -14.07
C GLY A 200 2.93 -7.72 -14.39
N LEU A 201 3.81 -7.75 -13.37
CA LEU A 201 5.19 -7.31 -13.44
C LEU A 201 6.11 -8.45 -13.02
N VAL A 202 7.07 -8.81 -13.86
CA VAL A 202 8.16 -9.72 -13.52
C VAL A 202 9.25 -8.93 -12.80
N LEU A 203 9.59 -9.32 -11.56
CA LEU A 203 10.52 -8.58 -10.72
C LEU A 203 11.98 -8.85 -11.09
N HIS A 204 12.34 -10.12 -11.29
CA HIS A 204 13.73 -10.53 -11.49
C HIS A 204 13.93 -11.26 -12.81
N LYS A 205 15.10 -11.05 -13.40
CA LYS A 205 15.63 -11.83 -14.50
C LYS A 205 16.11 -13.20 -13.99
N ALA A 206 16.48 -14.11 -14.90
CA ALA A 206 17.03 -15.41 -14.57
C ALA A 206 18.32 -15.32 -13.73
N ASP A 207 19.11 -14.27 -13.90
CA ASP A 207 20.36 -14.01 -13.18
C ASP A 207 20.14 -13.38 -11.78
N GLY A 208 18.90 -13.20 -11.35
CA GLY A 208 18.52 -12.62 -10.05
C GLY A 208 18.51 -11.09 -9.99
N ARG A 209 19.00 -10.39 -11.02
CA ARG A 209 18.89 -8.92 -11.09
C ARG A 209 17.45 -8.50 -11.39
N TYR A 210 17.07 -7.30 -10.98
CA TYR A 210 15.76 -6.74 -11.33
C TYR A 210 15.59 -6.64 -12.85
N THR A 211 14.36 -6.79 -13.32
CA THR A 211 13.99 -6.41 -14.68
C THR A 211 14.13 -4.90 -14.85
N ARG A 212 14.19 -4.41 -16.08
CA ARG A 212 14.29 -2.97 -16.36
C ARG A 212 13.10 -2.22 -15.75
N GLU A 213 11.89 -2.78 -15.88
CA GLU A 213 10.68 -2.16 -15.36
C GLU A 213 10.66 -2.14 -13.83
N ALA A 214 11.03 -3.25 -13.20
CA ALA A 214 11.11 -3.31 -11.72
C ALA A 214 12.20 -2.35 -11.19
N ASP A 215 13.35 -2.28 -11.83
CA ASP A 215 14.46 -1.38 -11.44
C ASP A 215 14.06 0.09 -11.58
N ALA A 216 13.37 0.48 -12.64
CA ALA A 216 12.85 1.82 -12.85
C ALA A 216 11.85 2.23 -11.74
N ILE A 217 10.95 1.32 -11.31
CA ILE A 217 10.05 1.57 -10.20
C ILE A 217 10.83 1.72 -8.88
N LEU A 218 11.75 0.79 -8.62
CA LEU A 218 12.43 0.70 -7.33
C LEU A 218 13.48 1.81 -7.11
N ARG A 219 14.14 2.29 -8.17
CA ARG A 219 15.26 3.22 -8.08
C ARG A 219 14.97 4.60 -8.66
N GLU A 220 14.14 4.67 -9.70
CA GLU A 220 13.86 5.91 -10.41
C GLU A 220 12.50 6.51 -10.04
N GLY A 221 11.69 5.79 -9.23
CA GLY A 221 10.37 6.25 -8.78
C GLY A 221 9.33 6.25 -9.90
N CYS A 222 9.48 5.41 -10.91
CA CYS A 222 8.48 5.26 -11.96
C CYS A 222 7.14 4.76 -11.39
N SER A 223 6.03 5.17 -12.00
CA SER A 223 4.70 4.68 -11.65
C SER A 223 4.48 3.25 -12.14
N LEU A 224 3.67 2.50 -11.39
CA LEU A 224 3.14 1.20 -11.78
C LEU A 224 1.65 1.37 -12.15
N ALA A 225 1.38 1.55 -13.45
CA ALA A 225 0.01 1.83 -13.90
C ALA A 225 -0.87 0.57 -13.88
N LEU A 226 -2.02 0.66 -13.17
CA LEU A 226 -3.05 -0.37 -13.18
C LEU A 226 -4.22 -0.01 -14.14
N ALA A 227 -4.18 1.15 -14.79
CA ALA A 227 -5.16 1.50 -15.81
C ALA A 227 -4.94 0.61 -17.05
N LYS A 228 -6.04 0.07 -17.63
CA LYS A 228 -5.97 -0.55 -18.95
C LYS A 228 -5.47 0.49 -19.94
N PRO A 229 -4.53 0.13 -20.87
CA PRO A 229 -4.30 0.93 -22.05
C PRO A 229 -5.67 1.14 -22.71
N ARG A 230 -6.04 2.39 -23.00
CA ARG A 230 -7.18 2.66 -23.88
C ARG A 230 -6.82 2.08 -25.25
N LEU A 231 -7.56 1.05 -25.67
CA LEU A 231 -7.53 0.57 -27.05
C LEU A 231 -8.05 1.67 -27.97
#